data_11fcdd070f02ed4af517060e2c3f3266
#
_entry.id   11fcdd070f02ed4af517060e2c3f3266
#
_cell.length_a   1.000
_cell.length_b   1.000
_cell.length_c   1.000
_cell.angle_alpha   90.00
_cell.angle_beta   90.00
_cell.angle_gamma   90.00
#
_symmetry.space_group_name_H-M   'P 1'
#
loop_
_entity.id
_entity.type
_entity.pdbx_description
1 polymer ?
#
loop_
_entity_poly.entity_id
_entity_poly.type
_entity_poly.pdbx_seq_one_letter_code
_entity_poly.pdbx_strand_id
1 'polypeptide(L)'
;CAGISTAGEVDPQTGIIRLSDNIPGYTGMHVREKLTQMLGMPVAVENDVNAAALGEYVFGSAQGISNFLMVNYGTGIGGAVILNGALYRGENGSAGEFGGILTHGEDVVDNDRGSGSYERYASTSALVAQAQALHPTLSSGRAIFEHISEPAVRCLVDHWLREVSLGLVSLIHSCAPTAVVLGG
;
A
#
# COMPACT_ATOMS: atom_id res chain seq x y z
N CYS A 1 26.22 -6.91 0.11
CA CYS A 1 24.93 -7.02 0.83
C CYS A 1 23.79 -7.12 -0.19
N ALA A 2 22.70 -7.74 0.20
CA ALA A 2 21.47 -7.79 -0.60
C ALA A 2 20.33 -7.07 0.15
N GLY A 3 19.42 -6.45 -0.60
CA GLY A 3 18.17 -5.88 -0.10
C GLY A 3 16.99 -6.70 -0.63
N ILE A 4 16.05 -6.99 0.23
CA ILE A 4 14.81 -7.71 -0.11
C ILE A 4 13.63 -6.83 0.24
N SER A 5 12.79 -6.59 -0.75
CA SER A 5 11.48 -5.98 -0.62
C SER A 5 10.43 -7.10 -0.61
N THR A 6 9.53 -7.11 0.37
CA THR A 6 8.55 -8.19 0.52
C THR A 6 7.21 -7.67 1.06
N ALA A 7 6.13 -8.36 0.69
CA ALA A 7 4.82 -8.11 1.28
C ALA A 7 4.78 -8.50 2.76
N GLY A 8 3.88 -7.89 3.52
CA GLY A 8 3.62 -8.13 4.92
C GLY A 8 4.38 -7.21 5.89
N GLU A 9 4.04 -7.33 7.16
CA GLU A 9 4.71 -6.60 8.23
C GLU A 9 6.07 -7.22 8.53
N VAL A 10 7.13 -6.46 8.37
CA VAL A 10 8.52 -6.91 8.58
C VAL A 10 9.04 -6.35 9.89
N ASP A 11 9.58 -7.21 10.76
CA ASP A 11 10.37 -6.77 11.89
C ASP A 11 11.71 -6.19 11.40
N PRO A 12 11.96 -4.89 11.57
CA PRO A 12 13.15 -4.25 11.01
C PRO A 12 14.46 -4.69 11.66
N GLN A 13 14.40 -5.22 12.90
CA GLN A 13 15.57 -5.66 13.64
C GLN A 13 15.98 -7.09 13.27
N THR A 14 15.00 -7.97 13.15
CA THR A 14 15.23 -9.41 12.92
C THR A 14 15.04 -9.83 11.47
N GLY A 15 14.24 -9.09 10.69
CA GLY A 15 13.82 -9.48 9.33
C GLY A 15 12.85 -10.66 9.32
N ILE A 16 12.13 -10.86 10.44
CA ILE A 16 11.04 -11.83 10.54
C ILE A 16 9.76 -11.20 10.01
N ILE A 17 8.98 -11.96 9.27
CA ILE A 17 7.65 -11.55 8.84
C ILE A 17 6.68 -11.71 9.99
N ARG A 18 6.21 -10.60 10.56
CA ARG A 18 5.28 -10.60 11.69
C ARG A 18 3.88 -11.03 11.30
N LEU A 19 3.42 -10.51 10.17
CA LEU A 19 2.09 -10.82 9.62
C LEU A 19 2.13 -10.73 8.10
N SER A 20 1.50 -11.68 7.44
CA SER A 20 1.25 -11.63 6.00
C SER A 20 -0.04 -12.39 5.71
N ASP A 21 -1.07 -11.67 5.29
CA ASP A 21 -2.37 -12.24 4.95
C ASP A 21 -2.39 -12.76 3.50
N ASN A 22 -1.52 -12.22 2.65
CA ASN A 22 -1.52 -12.51 1.20
C ASN A 22 -0.69 -13.72 0.80
N ILE A 23 0.21 -14.21 1.67
CA ILE A 23 1.11 -15.34 1.37
C ILE A 23 0.95 -16.41 2.44
N PRO A 24 0.27 -17.54 2.14
CA PRO A 24 0.08 -18.61 3.10
C PRO A 24 1.40 -19.15 3.65
N GLY A 25 1.50 -19.30 4.98
CA GLY A 25 2.69 -19.83 5.64
C GLY A 25 3.88 -18.86 5.72
N TYR A 26 3.69 -17.60 5.33
CA TYR A 26 4.76 -16.60 5.34
C TYR A 26 4.93 -15.91 6.71
N THR A 27 3.85 -15.78 7.48
CA THR A 27 3.89 -15.27 8.85
C THR A 27 4.83 -16.12 9.73
N GLY A 28 5.71 -15.46 10.46
CA GLY A 28 6.75 -16.09 11.29
C GLY A 28 8.00 -16.51 10.53
N MET A 29 8.10 -16.28 9.23
CA MET A 29 9.27 -16.68 8.44
C MET A 29 10.48 -15.76 8.75
N HIS A 30 11.62 -16.38 9.04
CA HIS A 30 12.92 -15.74 9.27
C HIS A 30 13.63 -15.45 7.96
N VAL A 31 13.12 -14.48 7.18
CA VAL A 31 13.56 -14.22 5.82
C VAL A 31 15.03 -13.77 5.79
N ARG A 32 15.42 -12.82 6.66
CA ARG A 32 16.81 -12.34 6.73
C ARG A 32 17.79 -13.46 6.99
N GLU A 33 17.52 -14.27 8.01
CA GLU A 33 18.40 -15.36 8.40
C GLU A 33 18.58 -16.38 7.28
N LYS A 34 17.46 -16.87 6.73
CA LYS A 34 17.47 -17.84 5.63
C LYS A 34 18.24 -17.34 4.42
N LEU A 35 17.96 -16.10 3.99
CA LEU A 35 18.64 -15.55 2.81
C LEU A 35 20.11 -15.23 3.08
N THR A 36 20.45 -14.79 4.29
CA THR A 36 21.85 -14.58 4.68
C THR A 36 22.65 -15.89 4.61
N GLN A 37 22.07 -16.99 5.10
CA GLN A 37 22.69 -18.33 5.03
C GLN A 37 22.83 -18.81 3.57
N MET A 38 21.77 -18.64 2.74
CA MET A 38 21.77 -19.09 1.36
C MET A 38 22.74 -18.30 0.46
N LEU A 39 22.85 -17.00 0.69
CA LEU A 39 23.63 -16.09 -0.16
C LEU A 39 25.06 -15.88 0.35
N GLY A 40 25.36 -16.27 1.59
CA GLY A 40 26.67 -16.05 2.20
C GLY A 40 27.02 -14.57 2.40
N MET A 41 26.03 -13.69 2.46
CA MET A 41 26.23 -12.25 2.60
C MET A 41 25.12 -11.61 3.45
N PRO A 42 25.37 -10.43 4.08
CA PRO A 42 24.36 -9.71 4.84
C PRO A 42 23.14 -9.33 3.97
N VAL A 43 21.94 -9.58 4.52
CA VAL A 43 20.66 -9.28 3.88
C VAL A 43 19.87 -8.29 4.74
N ALA A 44 19.37 -7.22 4.12
CA ALA A 44 18.35 -6.33 4.68
C ALA A 44 16.98 -6.75 4.12
N VAL A 45 15.95 -6.72 4.97
CA VAL A 45 14.56 -7.03 4.57
C VAL A 45 13.68 -5.87 4.98
N GLU A 46 12.85 -5.40 4.07
CA GLU A 46 11.91 -4.32 4.31
C GLU A 46 10.55 -4.64 3.65
N ASN A 47 9.48 -4.04 4.18
CA ASN A 47 8.19 -4.06 3.51
C ASN A 47 8.28 -3.41 2.12
N ASP A 48 7.47 -3.85 1.17
CA ASP A 48 7.52 -3.43 -0.23
C ASP A 48 7.22 -1.94 -0.42
N VAL A 49 6.21 -1.40 0.25
CA VAL A 49 5.87 0.03 0.16
C VAL A 49 6.89 0.90 0.91
N ASN A 50 7.40 0.43 2.05
CA ASN A 50 8.49 1.09 2.76
C ASN A 50 9.76 1.15 1.90
N ALA A 51 10.11 0.06 1.24
CA ALA A 51 11.25 0.02 0.33
C ALA A 51 11.06 0.95 -0.87
N ALA A 52 9.85 1.02 -1.43
CA ALA A 52 9.52 1.94 -2.51
C ALA A 52 9.65 3.40 -2.05
N ALA A 53 9.14 3.75 -0.86
CA ALA A 53 9.27 5.09 -0.30
C ALA A 53 10.74 5.51 -0.10
N LEU A 54 11.57 4.59 0.38
CA LEU A 54 13.02 4.82 0.49
C LEU A 54 13.65 5.01 -0.89
N GLY A 55 13.20 4.26 -1.90
CA GLY A 55 13.64 4.41 -3.28
C GLY A 55 13.28 5.79 -3.84
N GLU A 56 12.05 6.25 -3.64
CA GLU A 56 11.59 7.59 -4.05
C GLU A 56 12.36 8.71 -3.32
N TYR A 57 12.66 8.52 -2.05
CA TYR A 57 13.44 9.47 -1.26
C TYR A 57 14.88 9.61 -1.75
N VAL A 58 15.53 8.51 -2.12
CA VAL A 58 16.96 8.51 -2.49
C VAL A 58 17.16 8.78 -3.98
N PHE A 59 16.31 8.25 -4.85
CA PHE A 59 16.52 8.24 -6.31
C PHE A 59 15.35 8.81 -7.12
N GLY A 60 14.17 9.00 -6.50
CA GLY A 60 12.94 9.30 -7.21
C GLY A 60 12.40 10.70 -6.98
N SER A 61 11.08 10.81 -7.02
CA SER A 61 10.32 12.06 -6.99
C SER A 61 10.35 12.79 -5.64
N ALA A 62 10.72 12.09 -4.56
CA ALA A 62 10.77 12.64 -3.21
C ALA A 62 12.19 13.08 -2.77
N GLN A 63 13.16 13.18 -3.69
CA GLN A 63 14.50 13.67 -3.36
C GLN A 63 14.43 15.06 -2.73
N GLY A 64 15.09 15.23 -1.57
CA GLY A 64 15.13 16.49 -0.83
C GLY A 64 13.88 16.81 -0.03
N ILE A 65 12.85 15.95 -0.05
CA ILE A 65 11.62 16.12 0.73
C ILE A 65 11.71 15.25 1.99
N SER A 66 11.92 15.85 3.14
CA SER A 66 12.14 15.14 4.40
C SER A 66 10.86 14.66 5.10
N ASN A 67 9.68 15.18 4.70
CA ASN A 67 8.41 14.79 5.28
C ASN A 67 7.40 14.50 4.17
N PHE A 68 7.14 13.23 3.88
CA PHE A 68 6.16 12.84 2.88
C PHE A 68 5.50 11.50 3.23
N LEU A 69 4.36 11.28 2.61
CA LEU A 69 3.67 9.99 2.62
C LEU A 69 3.83 9.35 1.25
N MET A 70 4.02 8.04 1.21
CA MET A 70 3.81 7.25 0.00
C MET A 70 2.53 6.44 0.16
N VAL A 71 1.68 6.45 -0.86
CA VAL A 71 0.46 5.65 -0.92
C VAL A 71 0.48 4.84 -2.21
N ASN A 72 0.39 3.53 -2.08
CA ASN A 72 0.46 2.59 -3.20
C ASN A 72 -0.89 1.92 -3.42
N TYR A 73 -1.48 2.12 -4.61
CA TYR A 73 -2.78 1.57 -4.99
C TYR A 73 -2.59 0.34 -5.87
N GLY A 74 -2.65 -0.84 -5.28
CA GLY A 74 -2.49 -2.13 -5.95
C GLY A 74 -3.64 -3.08 -5.64
N THR A 75 -3.30 -4.33 -5.30
CA THR A 75 -4.26 -5.33 -4.81
C THR A 75 -4.99 -4.83 -3.55
N GLY A 76 -4.25 -4.18 -2.66
CA GLY A 76 -4.76 -3.41 -1.54
C GLY A 76 -4.26 -1.99 -1.61
N ILE A 77 -4.24 -1.29 -0.46
CA ILE A 77 -3.63 0.03 -0.30
C ILE A 77 -2.55 -0.07 0.77
N GLY A 78 -1.30 0.03 0.35
CA GLY A 78 -0.17 0.15 1.26
C GLY A 78 0.28 1.60 1.42
N GLY A 79 1.02 1.85 2.48
CA GLY A 79 1.59 3.17 2.71
C GLY A 79 2.94 3.14 3.40
N ALA A 80 3.63 4.27 3.34
CA ALA A 80 4.84 4.51 4.09
C ALA A 80 4.90 5.98 4.52
N VAL A 81 5.54 6.22 5.65
CA VAL A 81 5.67 7.54 6.26
C VAL A 81 7.16 7.88 6.37
N ILE A 82 7.58 8.94 5.71
CA ILE A 82 8.91 9.52 5.90
C ILE A 82 8.77 10.79 6.75
N LEU A 83 9.45 10.82 7.90
CA LEU A 83 9.49 11.94 8.81
C LEU A 83 10.96 12.34 9.10
N ASN A 84 11.27 13.61 8.94
CA ASN A 84 12.62 14.14 9.14
C ASN A 84 13.70 13.37 8.36
N GLY A 85 13.37 12.95 7.14
CA GLY A 85 14.28 12.20 6.27
C GLY A 85 14.49 10.72 6.66
N ALA A 86 13.68 10.19 7.57
CA ALA A 86 13.76 8.81 8.01
C ALA A 86 12.41 8.10 7.88
N LEU A 87 12.45 6.82 7.56
CA LEU A 87 11.26 5.97 7.53
C LEU A 87 10.71 5.78 8.95
N TYR A 88 9.48 6.24 9.15
CA TYR A 88 8.77 6.06 10.42
C TYR A 88 8.01 4.72 10.39
N ARG A 89 8.35 3.85 11.30
CA ARG A 89 7.77 2.49 11.38
C ARG A 89 6.75 2.31 12.50
N GLY A 90 6.57 3.32 13.36
CA GLY A 90 5.81 3.14 14.60
C GLY A 90 6.50 2.18 15.57
N GLU A 91 5.82 1.87 16.67
CA GLU A 91 6.38 0.98 17.72
C GLU A 91 6.54 -0.46 17.20
N ASN A 92 5.59 -0.95 16.42
CA ASN A 92 5.52 -2.35 15.99
C ASN A 92 5.91 -2.58 14.52
N GLY A 93 6.34 -1.54 13.80
CA GLY A 93 6.67 -1.66 12.37
C GLY A 93 5.47 -1.57 11.43
N SER A 94 4.25 -1.30 11.93
CA SER A 94 3.00 -1.23 11.16
C SER A 94 2.53 0.19 10.85
N ALA A 95 3.38 1.21 11.03
CA ALA A 95 3.04 2.53 10.54
C ALA A 95 2.96 2.52 9.00
N GLY A 96 1.94 3.16 8.46
CA GLY A 96 1.72 3.17 7.01
C GLY A 96 0.65 2.19 6.51
N GLU A 97 0.02 1.41 7.39
CA GLU A 97 -1.11 0.54 7.05
C GLU A 97 -2.37 1.36 6.69
N PHE A 98 -2.24 2.20 5.65
CA PHE A 98 -3.27 3.17 5.26
C PHE A 98 -4.53 2.51 4.71
N GLY A 99 -4.40 1.32 4.12
CA GLY A 99 -5.54 0.56 3.63
C GLY A 99 -6.57 0.21 4.69
N GLY A 100 -6.11 0.09 5.95
CA GLY A 100 -6.95 -0.24 7.09
C GLY A 100 -7.72 0.94 7.71
N ILE A 101 -7.50 2.21 7.28
CA ILE A 101 -8.27 3.32 7.81
C ILE A 101 -9.75 3.20 7.44
N LEU A 102 -10.64 3.58 8.35
CA LEU A 102 -12.07 3.53 8.09
C LEU A 102 -12.48 4.78 7.31
N THR A 103 -12.99 4.59 6.10
CA THR A 103 -13.60 5.63 5.27
C THR A 103 -15.11 5.51 5.22
N HIS A 104 -15.65 4.32 5.51
CA HIS A 104 -17.08 3.97 5.52
C HIS A 104 -17.44 3.27 6.82
N GLY A 105 -17.54 4.05 7.89
CA GLY A 105 -17.87 3.52 9.23
C GLY A 105 -19.23 2.84 9.31
N GLU A 106 -20.18 3.22 8.45
CA GLU A 106 -21.51 2.64 8.32
C GLU A 106 -21.50 1.23 7.74
N ASP A 107 -20.46 0.86 7.00
CA ASP A 107 -20.32 -0.46 6.36
C ASP A 107 -19.51 -1.44 7.20
N VAL A 108 -19.15 -1.07 8.44
CA VAL A 108 -18.42 -1.97 9.35
C VAL A 108 -19.32 -3.12 9.79
N VAL A 109 -18.84 -4.34 9.55
CA VAL A 109 -19.53 -5.58 9.90
C VAL A 109 -18.68 -6.37 10.90
N ASP A 110 -19.30 -6.88 11.95
CA ASP A 110 -18.63 -7.71 12.95
C ASP A 110 -17.97 -8.94 12.30
N ASN A 111 -16.75 -9.24 12.74
CA ASN A 111 -15.90 -10.34 12.24
C ASN A 111 -15.41 -10.21 10.79
N ASP A 112 -15.60 -9.08 10.11
CA ASP A 112 -14.93 -8.75 8.85
C ASP A 112 -13.97 -7.58 9.06
N ARG A 113 -12.68 -7.88 9.29
CA ARG A 113 -11.64 -6.89 9.58
C ARG A 113 -11.41 -5.86 8.48
N GLY A 114 -11.81 -6.17 7.25
CA GLY A 114 -11.67 -5.24 6.12
C GLY A 114 -12.90 -4.41 5.84
N SER A 115 -14.04 -4.66 6.52
CA SER A 115 -15.28 -3.93 6.25
C SER A 115 -15.14 -2.44 6.60
N GLY A 116 -15.67 -1.57 5.75
CA GLY A 116 -15.59 -0.11 5.91
C GLY A 116 -14.18 0.48 5.68
N SER A 117 -13.16 -0.34 5.39
CA SER A 117 -11.79 0.13 5.23
C SER A 117 -11.53 0.79 3.87
N TYR A 118 -10.58 1.71 3.84
CA TYR A 118 -10.19 2.45 2.65
C TYR A 118 -9.85 1.56 1.45
N GLU A 119 -9.12 0.47 1.66
CA GLU A 119 -8.74 -0.41 0.55
C GLU A 119 -9.91 -1.16 -0.09
N ARG A 120 -10.99 -1.42 0.67
CA ARG A 120 -12.21 -2.05 0.15
C ARG A 120 -12.90 -1.20 -0.93
N TYR A 121 -12.69 0.12 -0.90
CA TYR A 121 -13.35 1.07 -1.81
C TYR A 121 -12.39 1.66 -2.82
N ALA A 122 -11.16 1.93 -2.44
CA ALA A 122 -10.21 2.73 -3.22
C ALA A 122 -9.03 1.94 -3.80
N SER A 123 -8.86 0.63 -3.51
CA SER A 123 -7.81 -0.15 -4.15
C SER A 123 -8.06 -0.35 -5.65
N THR A 124 -7.00 -0.66 -6.41
CA THR A 124 -7.13 -1.04 -7.82
C THR A 124 -7.98 -2.31 -7.97
N SER A 125 -7.87 -3.26 -7.03
CA SER A 125 -8.73 -4.45 -7.02
C SER A 125 -10.20 -4.11 -6.85
N ALA A 126 -10.54 -3.14 -6.00
CA ALA A 126 -11.93 -2.68 -5.83
C ALA A 126 -12.47 -2.06 -7.13
N LEU A 127 -11.67 -1.22 -7.80
CA LEU A 127 -12.04 -0.65 -9.10
C LEU A 127 -12.28 -1.76 -10.14
N VAL A 128 -11.37 -2.73 -10.24
CA VAL A 128 -11.48 -3.84 -11.21
C VAL A 128 -12.70 -4.70 -10.91
N ALA A 129 -12.98 -5.03 -9.65
CA ALA A 129 -14.15 -5.83 -9.29
C ALA A 129 -15.47 -5.13 -9.69
N GLN A 130 -15.58 -3.82 -9.47
CA GLN A 130 -16.74 -3.04 -9.88
C GLN A 130 -16.84 -2.94 -11.42
N ALA A 131 -15.72 -2.78 -12.12
CA ALA A 131 -15.68 -2.71 -13.57
C ALA A 131 -16.10 -4.04 -14.22
N GLN A 132 -15.66 -5.17 -13.68
CA GLN A 132 -16.06 -6.50 -14.16
C GLN A 132 -17.57 -6.76 -14.00
N ALA A 133 -18.23 -6.13 -13.01
CA ALA A 133 -19.67 -6.17 -12.87
C ALA A 133 -20.40 -5.39 -13.99
N LEU A 134 -19.77 -4.39 -14.60
CA LEU A 134 -20.26 -3.71 -15.80
C LEU A 134 -19.99 -4.53 -17.05
N HIS A 135 -18.77 -4.99 -17.23
CA HIS A 135 -18.36 -5.81 -18.37
C HIS A 135 -17.18 -6.72 -18.02
N PRO A 136 -17.28 -8.04 -18.23
CA PRO A 136 -16.25 -9.01 -17.85
C PRO A 136 -14.87 -8.77 -18.44
N THR A 137 -14.75 -8.07 -19.58
CA THR A 137 -13.47 -7.75 -20.23
C THR A 137 -12.69 -6.65 -19.51
N LEU A 138 -13.32 -5.87 -18.63
CA LEU A 138 -12.68 -4.82 -17.83
C LEU A 138 -11.93 -5.43 -16.63
N SER A 139 -11.00 -6.35 -16.91
CA SER A 139 -10.33 -7.19 -15.92
C SER A 139 -9.01 -6.62 -15.38
N SER A 140 -8.66 -5.40 -15.75
CA SER A 140 -7.44 -4.73 -15.29
C SER A 140 -7.60 -3.22 -15.33
N GLY A 141 -6.81 -2.49 -14.54
CA GLY A 141 -6.76 -1.04 -14.61
C GLY A 141 -6.51 -0.53 -16.04
N ARG A 142 -5.58 -1.15 -16.77
CA ARG A 142 -5.31 -0.80 -18.17
C ARG A 142 -6.57 -0.92 -19.04
N ALA A 143 -7.27 -2.07 -18.97
CA ALA A 143 -8.49 -2.28 -19.74
C ALA A 143 -9.57 -1.25 -19.41
N ILE A 144 -9.70 -0.87 -18.14
CA ILE A 144 -10.67 0.16 -17.71
C ILE A 144 -10.31 1.51 -18.34
N PHE A 145 -9.05 1.94 -18.27
CA PHE A 145 -8.63 3.23 -18.81
C PHE A 145 -8.63 3.28 -20.34
N GLU A 146 -8.44 2.17 -21.03
CA GLU A 146 -8.64 2.08 -22.49
C GLU A 146 -10.10 2.34 -22.90
N HIS A 147 -11.06 2.08 -22.01
CA HIS A 147 -12.50 2.30 -22.22
C HIS A 147 -13.04 3.55 -21.51
N ILE A 148 -12.18 4.44 -21.02
CA ILE A 148 -12.56 5.64 -20.23
C ILE A 148 -13.49 6.62 -20.97
N SER A 149 -13.55 6.55 -22.29
CA SER A 149 -14.48 7.35 -23.11
C SER A 149 -15.94 6.90 -23.01
N GLU A 150 -16.19 5.68 -22.53
CA GLU A 150 -17.54 5.16 -22.31
C GLU A 150 -18.15 5.79 -21.07
N PRO A 151 -19.38 6.36 -21.15
CA PRO A 151 -19.98 7.09 -20.02
C PRO A 151 -20.09 6.27 -18.73
N ALA A 152 -20.41 4.99 -18.83
CA ALA A 152 -20.53 4.10 -17.67
C ALA A 152 -19.17 3.85 -16.98
N VAL A 153 -18.12 3.61 -17.79
CA VAL A 153 -16.74 3.43 -17.28
C VAL A 153 -16.22 4.72 -16.67
N ARG A 154 -16.50 5.85 -17.31
CA ARG A 154 -16.12 7.17 -16.78
C ARG A 154 -16.78 7.42 -15.42
N CYS A 155 -18.08 7.18 -15.30
CA CYS A 155 -18.81 7.33 -14.05
C CYS A 155 -18.23 6.44 -12.93
N LEU A 156 -17.88 5.20 -13.25
CA LEU A 156 -17.22 4.29 -12.32
C LEU A 156 -15.85 4.83 -11.84
N VAL A 157 -15.02 5.27 -12.77
CA VAL A 157 -13.70 5.83 -12.44
C VAL A 157 -13.83 7.12 -11.62
N ASP A 158 -14.79 7.99 -11.95
CA ASP A 158 -15.05 9.22 -11.20
C ASP A 158 -15.53 8.91 -9.77
N HIS A 159 -16.32 7.83 -9.59
CA HIS A 159 -16.68 7.35 -8.25
C HIS A 159 -15.45 6.83 -7.49
N TRP A 160 -14.67 5.96 -8.09
CA TRP A 160 -13.43 5.44 -7.49
C TRP A 160 -12.45 6.56 -7.11
N LEU A 161 -12.31 7.60 -7.93
CA LEU A 161 -11.45 8.76 -7.60
C LEU A 161 -11.96 9.53 -6.37
N ARG A 162 -13.27 9.54 -6.11
CA ARG A 162 -13.81 10.11 -4.86
C ARG A 162 -13.38 9.26 -3.66
N GLU A 163 -13.46 7.94 -3.77
CA GLU A 163 -13.00 7.03 -2.71
C GLU A 163 -11.51 7.23 -2.42
N VAL A 164 -10.68 7.30 -3.46
CA VAL A 164 -9.25 7.64 -3.34
C VAL A 164 -9.06 8.97 -2.59
N SER A 165 -9.86 9.98 -2.91
CA SER A 165 -9.77 11.31 -2.32
C SER A 165 -10.12 11.32 -0.82
N LEU A 166 -11.10 10.51 -0.38
CA LEU A 166 -11.50 10.44 1.04
C LEU A 166 -10.33 10.01 1.94
N GLY A 167 -9.61 8.95 1.55
CA GLY A 167 -8.45 8.51 2.30
C GLY A 167 -7.29 9.51 2.25
N LEU A 168 -6.99 10.06 1.06
CA LEU A 168 -5.93 11.06 0.92
C LEU A 168 -6.16 12.29 1.78
N VAL A 169 -7.38 12.80 1.82
CA VAL A 169 -7.75 13.95 2.68
C VAL A 169 -7.50 13.62 4.15
N SER A 170 -7.92 12.43 4.60
CA SER A 170 -7.72 11.98 5.98
C SER A 170 -6.23 11.90 6.34
N LEU A 171 -5.42 11.33 5.45
CA LEU A 171 -3.97 11.20 5.63
C LEU A 171 -3.25 12.55 5.66
N ILE A 172 -3.62 13.45 4.73
CA ILE A 172 -3.04 14.80 4.65
C ILE A 172 -3.35 15.58 5.93
N HIS A 173 -4.58 15.55 6.42
CA HIS A 173 -4.94 16.26 7.65
C HIS A 173 -4.32 15.65 8.90
N SER A 174 -4.11 14.33 8.92
CA SER A 174 -3.50 13.65 10.08
C SER A 174 -2.00 13.86 10.18
N CYS A 175 -1.30 13.88 9.05
CA CYS A 175 0.16 13.88 9.00
C CYS A 175 0.78 15.22 8.57
N ALA A 176 0.00 16.12 7.96
CA ALA A 176 0.45 17.40 7.38
C ALA A 176 1.77 17.28 6.59
N PRO A 177 1.87 16.36 5.61
CA PRO A 177 3.10 16.11 4.88
C PRO A 177 3.42 17.25 3.91
N THR A 178 4.70 17.41 3.57
CA THR A 178 5.13 18.32 2.49
C THR A 178 4.69 17.83 1.11
N ALA A 179 4.64 16.51 0.93
CA ALA A 179 4.22 15.87 -0.31
C ALA A 179 3.52 14.52 -0.04
N VAL A 180 2.73 14.08 -1.02
CA VAL A 180 2.23 12.70 -1.10
C VAL A 180 2.71 12.12 -2.42
N VAL A 181 3.42 11.00 -2.37
CA VAL A 181 3.86 10.22 -3.53
C VAL A 181 2.86 9.12 -3.76
N LEU A 182 2.33 9.04 -4.97
CA LEU A 182 1.36 8.01 -5.35
C LEU A 182 2.05 6.98 -6.24
N GLY A 183 1.79 5.68 -5.97
CA GLY A 183 2.28 4.56 -6.73
C GLY A 183 1.20 3.47 -6.92
N GLY A 184 1.53 2.41 -7.69
CA GLY A 184 0.69 1.24 -7.92
C GLY A 184 0.67 0.76 -9.32
#